data_dba8473bb87110efe04bafcbc6ae10f6
#
_entry.id   dba8473bb87110efe04bafcbc6ae10f6
#
_cell.length_a   1.000
_cell.length_b   1.000
_cell.length_c   1.000
_cell.angle_alpha   90.00
_cell.angle_beta   90.00
_cell.angle_gamma   90.00
#
_symmetry.space_group_name_H-M   'P 1'
#
loop_
_entity.id
_entity.type
_entity.pdbx_description
1 polymer ?
#
loop_
_entity_poly.entity_id
_entity_poly.type
_entity_poly.pdbx_seq_one_letter_code
_entity_poly.pdbx_strand_id
1 'polypeptide(L)'
;MKKISLITGLASVFMCLLFMGLRDIGRYPEKIWLHRCNSLEKLYEKQSRYPNVEVDLVFWKDRVFDVTHDVDTSFNLSLGSYFSYMKDHEGKMWLDIKNLTAGNKHVALERMNEMTEYFQIAKDRLIIEGKDWKALEVFTQDGYYTSYYVTYDEPDDLSEEEVDDCIEELQEIADKEVVRALSFPGYWYTEIKEGLNRSIDLLTWKHRSSQLQFLLSSVGREMLADPQLKVVLVKEKGRFH
;
A
#
# COMPACT_ATOMS: atom_id res chain seq x y z
N MET A 1 44.91 -20.87 8.96
CA MET A 1 44.06 -20.48 10.10
C MET A 1 43.37 -19.13 9.96
N LYS A 2 43.99 -18.03 9.44
CA LYS A 2 43.34 -16.70 9.31
C LYS A 2 42.14 -16.65 8.35
N LYS A 3 42.09 -17.44 7.26
CA LYS A 3 40.96 -17.44 6.31
C LYS A 3 39.69 -18.10 6.88
N ILE A 4 39.83 -19.12 7.74
CA ILE A 4 38.69 -19.81 8.38
C ILE A 4 38.04 -18.89 9.42
N SER A 5 38.84 -18.14 10.18
CA SER A 5 38.34 -17.18 11.18
C SER A 5 37.58 -16.02 10.54
N LEU A 6 37.96 -15.57 9.33
CA LEU A 6 37.25 -14.51 8.62
C LEU A 6 35.88 -14.98 8.09
N ILE A 7 35.82 -16.22 7.56
CA ILE A 7 34.57 -16.80 7.05
C ILE A 7 33.58 -17.07 8.18
N THR A 8 34.03 -17.55 9.33
CA THR A 8 33.17 -17.74 10.50
C THR A 8 32.67 -16.42 11.08
N GLY A 9 33.50 -15.37 11.09
CA GLY A 9 33.09 -14.02 11.51
C GLY A 9 32.03 -13.43 10.58
N LEU A 10 32.19 -13.53 9.27
CA LEU A 10 31.21 -13.06 8.28
C LEU A 10 29.87 -13.85 8.36
N ALA A 11 29.95 -15.18 8.55
CA ALA A 11 28.76 -16.00 8.73
C ALA A 11 27.98 -15.65 10.02
N SER A 12 28.69 -15.34 11.12
CA SER A 12 28.07 -14.92 12.36
C SER A 12 27.40 -13.55 12.25
N VAL A 13 28.04 -12.59 11.58
CA VAL A 13 27.45 -11.26 11.32
C VAL A 13 26.22 -11.39 10.44
N PHE A 14 26.29 -12.19 9.38
CA PHE A 14 25.13 -12.44 8.50
C PHE A 14 23.98 -13.11 9.24
N MET A 15 24.26 -14.08 10.10
CA MET A 15 23.27 -14.75 10.94
C MET A 15 22.62 -13.78 11.95
N CYS A 16 23.39 -12.90 12.58
CA CYS A 16 22.87 -11.85 13.46
C CYS A 16 21.98 -10.86 12.72
N LEU A 17 22.37 -10.41 11.53
CA LEU A 17 21.56 -9.54 10.69
C LEU A 17 20.27 -10.20 10.23
N LEU A 18 20.33 -11.50 9.88
CA LEU A 18 19.14 -12.29 9.53
C LEU A 18 18.19 -12.45 10.73
N PHE A 19 18.76 -12.71 11.92
CA PHE A 19 17.98 -12.86 13.16
C PHE A 19 17.34 -11.52 13.60
N MET A 20 18.05 -10.40 13.44
CA MET A 20 17.50 -9.06 13.69
C MET A 20 16.37 -8.74 12.69
N GLY A 21 16.56 -9.02 11.40
CA GLY A 21 15.52 -8.84 10.40
C GLY A 21 14.28 -9.69 10.66
N LEU A 22 14.45 -10.97 11.03
CA LEU A 22 13.35 -11.86 11.39
C LEU A 22 12.60 -11.40 12.65
N ARG A 23 13.31 -10.84 13.63
CA ARG A 23 12.73 -10.26 14.84
C ARG A 23 11.89 -9.02 14.54
N ASP A 24 12.33 -8.20 13.59
CA ASP A 24 11.60 -6.99 13.18
C ASP A 24 10.34 -7.34 12.37
N ILE A 25 10.35 -8.41 11.56
CA ILE A 25 9.14 -8.95 10.91
C ILE A 25 8.07 -9.33 11.96
N GLY A 26 8.48 -10.05 13.02
CA GLY A 26 7.58 -10.42 14.12
C GLY A 26 7.11 -9.23 14.96
N ARG A 27 7.75 -8.06 14.82
CA ARG A 27 7.42 -6.85 15.58
C ARG A 27 6.37 -5.98 14.93
N TYR A 28 6.27 -6.02 13.58
CA TYR A 28 5.37 -5.16 12.80
C TYR A 28 4.53 -5.93 11.77
N PRO A 29 3.87 -7.05 12.14
CA PRO A 29 3.12 -7.86 11.18
C PRO A 29 1.96 -7.09 10.54
N GLU A 30 1.32 -6.17 11.28
CA GLU A 30 0.21 -5.36 10.81
C GLU A 30 0.62 -4.28 9.79
N LYS A 31 1.90 -3.91 9.75
CA LYS A 31 2.42 -2.83 8.93
C LYS A 31 2.90 -3.29 7.55
N ILE A 32 3.31 -4.54 7.41
CA ILE A 32 3.87 -5.09 6.17
C ILE A 32 2.78 -5.84 5.40
N TRP A 33 2.39 -5.29 4.25
CA TRP A 33 1.34 -5.84 3.40
C TRP A 33 1.90 -6.34 2.07
N LEU A 34 1.24 -7.32 1.44
CA LEU A 34 1.64 -7.85 0.15
C LEU A 34 1.17 -6.94 -0.99
N HIS A 35 2.12 -6.46 -1.80
CA HIS A 35 1.88 -5.61 -2.97
C HIS A 35 1.42 -6.41 -4.18
N ARG A 36 0.44 -5.86 -4.94
CA ARG A 36 -0.09 -6.43 -6.19
C ARG A 36 -0.51 -7.89 -6.05
N CYS A 37 -1.39 -8.13 -5.11
CA CYS A 37 -2.01 -9.45 -4.95
C CYS A 37 -3.16 -9.61 -5.95
N ASN A 38 -2.86 -9.50 -7.26
CA ASN A 38 -3.83 -9.41 -8.36
C ASN A 38 -4.25 -10.78 -8.90
N SER A 39 -4.09 -11.86 -8.15
CA SER A 39 -4.67 -13.17 -8.47
C SER A 39 -5.06 -13.91 -7.21
N LEU A 40 -6.12 -14.73 -7.29
CA LEU A 40 -6.55 -15.56 -6.17
C LEU A 40 -5.50 -16.62 -5.81
N GLU A 41 -4.75 -17.13 -6.79
CA GLU A 41 -3.65 -18.07 -6.56
C GLU A 41 -2.58 -17.45 -5.66
N LYS A 42 -2.19 -16.19 -5.93
CA LYS A 42 -1.23 -15.47 -5.12
C LYS A 42 -1.79 -15.20 -3.71
N LEU A 43 -3.07 -14.84 -3.62
CA LEU A 43 -3.74 -14.63 -2.34
C LEU A 43 -3.70 -15.91 -1.50
N TYR A 44 -4.14 -17.05 -2.04
CA TYR A 44 -4.14 -18.34 -1.33
C TYR A 44 -2.73 -18.84 -0.97
N GLU A 45 -1.74 -18.60 -1.83
CA GLU A 45 -0.36 -19.00 -1.58
C GLU A 45 0.29 -18.18 -0.45
N LYS A 46 -0.04 -16.89 -0.35
CA LYS A 46 0.69 -15.93 0.51
C LYS A 46 -0.05 -15.52 1.79
N GLN A 47 -1.35 -15.84 1.92
CA GLN A 47 -2.20 -15.40 3.03
C GLN A 47 -1.66 -15.74 4.44
N SER A 48 -1.01 -16.89 4.60
CA SER A 48 -0.47 -17.30 5.89
C SER A 48 0.68 -16.42 6.36
N ARG A 49 1.35 -15.74 5.42
CA ARG A 49 2.46 -14.82 5.69
C ARG A 49 2.03 -13.35 5.65
N TYR A 50 1.08 -13.04 4.78
CA TYR A 50 0.55 -11.70 4.57
C TYR A 50 -0.97 -11.72 4.69
N PRO A 51 -1.51 -11.53 5.91
CA PRO A 51 -2.96 -11.46 6.08
C PRO A 51 -3.56 -10.24 5.38
N ASN A 52 -2.76 -9.20 5.18
CA ASN A 52 -3.16 -7.95 4.55
C ASN A 52 -2.51 -7.81 3.17
N VAL A 53 -3.30 -7.41 2.18
CA VAL A 53 -2.86 -7.35 0.77
C VAL A 53 -3.30 -6.06 0.10
N GLU A 54 -2.56 -5.64 -0.92
CA GLU A 54 -2.98 -4.60 -1.85
C GLU A 54 -3.38 -5.24 -3.18
N VAL A 55 -4.42 -4.67 -3.81
CA VAL A 55 -5.03 -5.14 -5.06
C VAL A 55 -5.31 -3.96 -5.97
N ASP A 56 -4.81 -4.02 -7.19
CA ASP A 56 -5.11 -3.04 -8.25
C ASP A 56 -6.51 -3.28 -8.82
N LEU A 57 -7.31 -2.22 -8.96
CA LEU A 57 -8.68 -2.28 -9.46
C LEU A 57 -8.92 -1.30 -10.60
N VAL A 58 -9.71 -1.72 -11.58
CA VAL A 58 -10.33 -0.84 -12.58
C VAL A 58 -11.85 -0.93 -12.46
N PHE A 59 -12.51 0.21 -12.37
CA PHE A 59 -13.97 0.28 -12.30
C PHE A 59 -14.57 0.49 -13.69
N TRP A 60 -15.26 -0.52 -14.21
CA TRP A 60 -15.86 -0.52 -15.54
C TRP A 60 -17.26 0.11 -15.58
N LYS A 61 -17.72 0.48 -16.78
CA LYS A 61 -19.03 1.12 -17.00
C LYS A 61 -20.21 0.24 -16.60
N ASP A 62 -20.07 -1.08 -16.62
CA ASP A 62 -21.05 -2.06 -16.17
C ASP A 62 -21.04 -2.24 -14.63
N ARG A 63 -20.39 -1.36 -13.92
CA ARG A 63 -20.30 -1.34 -12.44
C ARG A 63 -19.51 -2.52 -11.86
N VAL A 64 -18.56 -3.06 -12.60
CA VAL A 64 -17.66 -4.11 -12.10
C VAL A 64 -16.35 -3.50 -11.66
N PHE A 65 -15.88 -3.84 -10.46
CA PHE A 65 -14.49 -3.68 -10.06
C PHE A 65 -13.72 -4.92 -10.51
N ASP A 66 -12.94 -4.79 -11.57
CA ASP A 66 -12.08 -5.84 -12.11
C ASP A 66 -10.67 -5.73 -11.51
N VAL A 67 -10.10 -6.86 -11.15
CA VAL A 67 -8.75 -6.92 -10.58
C VAL A 67 -7.73 -6.90 -11.70
N THR A 68 -7.27 -5.71 -12.02
CA THR A 68 -6.27 -5.46 -13.07
C THR A 68 -5.52 -4.16 -12.77
N HIS A 69 -4.26 -4.10 -13.19
CA HIS A 69 -3.44 -2.88 -13.08
C HIS A 69 -3.69 -1.90 -14.24
N ASP A 70 -3.99 -2.42 -15.44
CA ASP A 70 -4.05 -1.62 -16.65
C ASP A 70 -5.52 -1.28 -16.99
N VAL A 71 -5.78 0.01 -17.21
CA VAL A 71 -7.14 0.56 -17.39
C VAL A 71 -7.84 0.13 -18.69
N ASP A 72 -7.13 -0.49 -19.61
CA ASP A 72 -7.62 -1.00 -20.88
C ASP A 72 -7.65 -2.54 -20.98
N THR A 73 -7.29 -3.23 -19.88
CA THR A 73 -7.18 -4.69 -19.82
C THR A 73 -8.11 -5.25 -18.75
N SER A 74 -8.85 -6.31 -19.07
CA SER A 74 -9.64 -7.08 -18.11
C SER A 74 -9.18 -8.52 -18.05
N PHE A 75 -9.04 -9.04 -16.84
CA PHE A 75 -8.82 -10.46 -16.59
C PHE A 75 -10.08 -11.20 -16.20
N ASN A 76 -11.25 -10.54 -16.22
CA ASN A 76 -12.54 -11.08 -15.76
C ASN A 76 -12.46 -11.60 -14.31
N LEU A 77 -11.63 -11.01 -13.49
CA LEU A 77 -11.47 -11.31 -12.07
C LEU A 77 -12.08 -10.19 -11.23
N SER A 78 -13.29 -10.41 -10.74
CA SER A 78 -13.98 -9.37 -9.98
C SER A 78 -13.50 -9.28 -8.52
N LEU A 79 -13.57 -8.07 -7.95
CA LEU A 79 -13.39 -7.83 -6.51
C LEU A 79 -14.31 -8.71 -5.65
N GLY A 80 -15.48 -9.12 -6.17
CA GLY A 80 -16.40 -10.03 -5.50
C GLY A 80 -15.75 -11.36 -5.14
N SER A 81 -14.82 -11.87 -5.96
CA SER A 81 -14.07 -13.08 -5.65
C SER A 81 -13.18 -12.92 -4.42
N TYR A 82 -12.56 -11.74 -4.26
CA TYR A 82 -11.76 -11.40 -3.09
C TYR A 82 -12.62 -11.19 -1.84
N PHE A 83 -13.75 -10.53 -1.97
CA PHE A 83 -14.68 -10.34 -0.86
C PHE A 83 -15.31 -11.65 -0.39
N SER A 84 -15.58 -12.57 -1.31
CA SER A 84 -16.01 -13.92 -0.96
C SER A 84 -14.96 -14.64 -0.11
N TYR A 85 -13.67 -14.46 -0.43
CA TYR A 85 -12.58 -14.98 0.39
C TYR A 85 -12.47 -14.25 1.74
N MET A 86 -12.51 -12.90 1.75
CA MET A 86 -12.38 -12.09 2.97
C MET A 86 -13.49 -12.33 4.00
N LYS A 87 -14.67 -12.75 3.54
CA LYS A 87 -15.81 -13.07 4.42
C LYS A 87 -15.45 -14.10 5.48
N ASP A 88 -14.63 -15.09 5.11
CA ASP A 88 -14.27 -16.22 5.96
C ASP A 88 -12.86 -16.09 6.57
N HIS A 89 -12.15 -14.98 6.29
CA HIS A 89 -10.78 -14.76 6.72
C HIS A 89 -10.62 -13.37 7.33
N GLU A 90 -9.85 -13.28 8.41
CA GLU A 90 -9.40 -11.98 8.93
C GLU A 90 -8.33 -11.38 7.99
N GLY A 91 -8.24 -10.06 7.98
CA GLY A 91 -7.29 -9.32 7.17
C GLY A 91 -7.91 -8.07 6.57
N LYS A 92 -7.06 -7.24 5.99
CA LYS A 92 -7.44 -5.98 5.36
C LYS A 92 -7.01 -5.96 3.90
N MET A 93 -7.70 -5.15 3.09
CA MET A 93 -7.34 -4.91 1.70
C MET A 93 -7.12 -3.43 1.44
N TRP A 94 -6.05 -3.14 0.75
CA TRP A 94 -5.81 -1.84 0.12
C TRP A 94 -6.21 -1.96 -1.35
N LEU A 95 -7.23 -1.20 -1.75
CA LEU A 95 -7.88 -1.22 -3.05
C LEU A 95 -7.44 0.01 -3.84
N ASP A 96 -6.46 -0.14 -4.73
CA ASP A 96 -5.97 0.92 -5.61
C ASP A 96 -6.85 1.02 -6.87
N ILE A 97 -7.79 1.96 -6.87
CA ILE A 97 -8.75 2.16 -7.98
C ILE A 97 -8.11 3.09 -9.02
N LYS A 98 -7.55 2.50 -10.07
CA LYS A 98 -6.73 3.18 -11.09
C LYS A 98 -7.45 4.29 -11.85
N ASN A 99 -8.76 4.17 -12.03
CA ASN A 99 -9.58 5.08 -12.82
C ASN A 99 -10.70 5.77 -12.02
N LEU A 100 -10.52 5.91 -10.71
CA LEU A 100 -11.44 6.69 -9.89
C LEU A 100 -11.29 8.18 -10.22
N THR A 101 -12.40 8.85 -10.56
CA THR A 101 -12.46 10.25 -10.94
C THR A 101 -13.73 10.92 -10.44
N ALA A 102 -13.80 12.25 -10.54
CA ALA A 102 -15.03 13.02 -10.26
C ALA A 102 -16.25 12.52 -11.05
N GLY A 103 -16.03 11.97 -12.26
CA GLY A 103 -17.10 11.50 -13.15
C GLY A 103 -17.73 10.17 -12.73
N ASN A 104 -17.03 9.31 -11.99
CA ASN A 104 -17.53 7.98 -11.61
C ASN A 104 -17.61 7.74 -10.09
N LYS A 105 -17.13 8.68 -9.26
CA LYS A 105 -16.99 8.50 -7.81
C LYS A 105 -18.27 8.06 -7.09
N HIS A 106 -19.43 8.62 -7.45
CA HIS A 106 -20.69 8.28 -6.79
C HIS A 106 -21.18 6.87 -7.16
N VAL A 107 -21.06 6.50 -8.44
CA VAL A 107 -21.43 5.15 -8.90
C VAL A 107 -20.46 4.09 -8.36
N ALA A 108 -19.17 4.42 -8.27
CA ALA A 108 -18.17 3.56 -7.67
C ALA A 108 -18.41 3.37 -6.16
N LEU A 109 -18.73 4.45 -5.43
CA LEU A 109 -19.06 4.39 -4.01
C LEU A 109 -20.32 3.54 -3.77
N GLU A 110 -21.41 3.81 -4.52
CA GLU A 110 -22.65 3.02 -4.43
C GLU A 110 -22.37 1.54 -4.63
N ARG A 111 -21.59 1.21 -5.69
CA ARG A 111 -21.22 -0.18 -5.95
C ARG A 111 -20.35 -0.80 -4.85
N MET A 112 -19.41 -0.06 -4.30
CA MET A 112 -18.58 -0.52 -3.18
C MET A 112 -19.44 -0.82 -1.95
N ASN A 113 -20.42 0.04 -1.65
CA ASN A 113 -21.36 -0.16 -0.54
C ASN A 113 -22.25 -1.40 -0.75
N GLU A 114 -22.82 -1.59 -1.94
CA GLU A 114 -23.57 -2.81 -2.28
C GLU A 114 -22.73 -4.07 -2.04
N MET A 115 -21.45 -4.04 -2.44
CA MET A 115 -20.57 -5.19 -2.29
C MET A 115 -20.19 -5.44 -0.82
N THR A 116 -19.82 -4.39 -0.08
CA THR A 116 -19.48 -4.54 1.35
C THR A 116 -20.65 -5.03 2.18
N GLU A 117 -21.86 -4.57 1.88
CA GLU A 117 -23.09 -5.06 2.52
C GLU A 117 -23.36 -6.53 2.15
N TYR A 118 -23.34 -6.88 0.86
CA TYR A 118 -23.62 -8.24 0.40
C TYR A 118 -22.64 -9.28 0.97
N PHE A 119 -21.34 -8.97 0.99
CA PHE A 119 -20.31 -9.86 1.53
C PHE A 119 -20.07 -9.69 3.03
N GLN A 120 -20.74 -8.74 3.70
CA GLN A 120 -20.57 -8.42 5.11
C GLN A 120 -19.13 -8.03 5.47
N ILE A 121 -18.49 -7.22 4.61
CA ILE A 121 -17.14 -6.70 4.83
C ILE A 121 -17.24 -5.34 5.53
N ALA A 122 -16.64 -5.22 6.71
CA ALA A 122 -16.58 -3.96 7.43
C ALA A 122 -15.69 -2.94 6.69
N LYS A 123 -16.12 -1.66 6.62
CA LYS A 123 -15.40 -0.60 5.90
C LYS A 123 -13.99 -0.34 6.43
N ASP A 124 -13.75 -0.55 7.72
CA ASP A 124 -12.44 -0.40 8.37
C ASP A 124 -11.43 -1.50 7.99
N ARG A 125 -11.88 -2.52 7.26
CA ARG A 125 -11.01 -3.53 6.65
C ARG A 125 -10.51 -3.12 5.26
N LEU A 126 -10.99 -1.99 4.73
CA LEU A 126 -10.68 -1.53 3.37
C LEU A 126 -9.96 -0.18 3.41
N ILE A 127 -8.88 -0.07 2.63
CA ILE A 127 -8.26 1.20 2.25
C ILE A 127 -8.67 1.45 0.80
N ILE A 128 -9.30 2.58 0.53
CA ILE A 128 -9.66 3.01 -0.83
C ILE A 128 -8.62 4.02 -1.30
N GLU A 129 -7.91 3.70 -2.35
CA GLU A 129 -6.90 4.56 -2.94
C GLU A 129 -7.28 5.02 -4.33
N GLY A 130 -6.80 6.19 -4.72
CA GLY A 130 -6.92 6.74 -6.05
C GLY A 130 -6.05 7.96 -6.26
N LYS A 131 -5.89 8.36 -7.54
CA LYS A 131 -5.08 9.52 -7.95
C LYS A 131 -5.85 10.84 -7.95
N ASP A 132 -7.16 10.81 -7.79
CA ASP A 132 -8.03 11.99 -7.69
C ASP A 132 -8.52 12.11 -6.26
N TRP A 133 -7.83 12.90 -5.42
CA TRP A 133 -8.21 13.10 -4.03
C TRP A 133 -9.60 13.70 -3.87
N LYS A 134 -10.08 14.51 -4.85
CA LYS A 134 -11.43 15.07 -4.86
C LYS A 134 -12.50 14.00 -5.11
N ALA A 135 -12.11 12.92 -5.78
CA ALA A 135 -12.99 11.78 -5.95
C ALA A 135 -13.03 10.87 -4.71
N LEU A 136 -11.96 10.83 -3.92
CA LEU A 136 -11.89 10.08 -2.67
C LEU A 136 -12.75 10.67 -1.54
N GLU A 137 -13.03 11.98 -1.58
CA GLU A 137 -13.81 12.67 -0.54
C GLU A 137 -15.12 11.97 -0.21
N VAL A 138 -15.87 11.51 -1.22
CA VAL A 138 -17.17 10.84 -0.99
C VAL A 138 -17.01 9.52 -0.24
N PHE A 139 -15.91 8.80 -0.45
CA PHE A 139 -15.60 7.58 0.29
C PHE A 139 -15.19 7.91 1.74
N THR A 140 -14.41 8.97 1.94
CA THR A 140 -14.03 9.43 3.29
C THR A 140 -15.27 9.81 4.11
N GLN A 141 -16.19 10.57 3.49
CA GLN A 141 -17.45 11.00 4.14
C GLN A 141 -18.36 9.80 4.45
N ASP A 142 -18.31 8.76 3.64
CA ASP A 142 -19.09 7.52 3.83
C ASP A 142 -18.41 6.52 4.80
N GLY A 143 -17.30 6.92 5.41
CA GLY A 143 -16.64 6.17 6.49
C GLY A 143 -15.58 5.16 6.06
N TYR A 144 -15.15 5.17 4.79
CA TYR A 144 -13.99 4.39 4.37
C TYR A 144 -12.67 5.05 4.81
N TYR A 145 -11.65 4.24 5.02
CA TYR A 145 -10.29 4.74 5.13
C TYR A 145 -9.75 5.00 3.72
N THR A 146 -9.39 6.24 3.43
CA THR A 146 -8.98 6.66 2.08
C THR A 146 -7.53 7.10 2.02
N SER A 147 -6.86 6.85 0.91
CA SER A 147 -5.48 7.24 0.66
C SER A 147 -5.33 7.92 -0.70
N TYR A 148 -4.70 9.09 -0.74
CA TYR A 148 -4.33 9.76 -1.98
C TYR A 148 -3.02 9.20 -2.52
N TYR A 149 -3.04 8.70 -3.75
CA TYR A 149 -1.87 8.21 -4.47
C TYR A 149 -1.05 9.38 -5.02
N VAL A 150 0.12 9.62 -4.43
CA VAL A 150 1.06 10.65 -4.87
C VAL A 150 1.77 10.21 -6.16
N THR A 151 1.74 11.07 -7.19
CA THR A 151 2.20 10.73 -8.55
C THR A 151 3.41 11.56 -9.00
N TYR A 152 4.14 12.17 -8.08
CA TYR A 152 5.32 12.99 -8.40
C TYR A 152 6.50 12.15 -8.88
N ASP A 153 7.39 12.76 -9.65
CA ASP A 153 8.69 12.19 -10.04
C ASP A 153 9.59 12.00 -8.81
N GLU A 154 10.72 11.29 -8.96
CA GLU A 154 11.66 11.10 -7.86
C GLU A 154 12.25 12.46 -7.42
N PRO A 155 12.40 12.74 -6.10
CA PRO A 155 12.95 14.02 -5.64
C PRO A 155 14.34 14.32 -6.21
N ASP A 156 15.16 13.29 -6.45
CA ASP A 156 16.48 13.44 -7.05
C ASP A 156 16.45 13.94 -8.51
N ASP A 157 15.31 13.82 -9.20
CA ASP A 157 15.08 14.30 -10.57
C ASP A 157 14.42 15.70 -10.60
N LEU A 158 14.12 16.28 -9.43
CA LEU A 158 13.47 17.59 -9.26
C LEU A 158 14.44 18.62 -8.68
N SER A 159 14.17 19.90 -8.91
CA SER A 159 14.82 21.00 -8.20
C SER A 159 14.26 21.12 -6.78
N GLU A 160 15.00 21.81 -5.87
CA GLU A 160 14.53 22.10 -4.51
C GLU A 160 13.16 22.83 -4.53
N GLU A 161 12.97 23.80 -5.43
CA GLU A 161 11.71 24.55 -5.59
C GLU A 161 10.54 23.63 -6.01
N GLU A 162 10.77 22.69 -6.94
CA GLU A 162 9.74 21.72 -7.36
C GLU A 162 9.39 20.73 -6.23
N VAL A 163 10.37 20.34 -5.42
CA VAL A 163 10.10 19.48 -4.24
C VAL A 163 9.25 20.25 -3.22
N ASP A 164 9.60 21.52 -2.95
CA ASP A 164 8.84 22.38 -2.04
C ASP A 164 7.40 22.57 -2.52
N ASP A 165 7.18 22.83 -3.81
CA ASP A 165 5.84 22.93 -4.41
C ASP A 165 5.02 21.63 -4.24
N CYS A 166 5.66 20.46 -4.42
CA CYS A 166 5.02 19.17 -4.17
C CYS A 166 4.60 19.03 -2.70
N ILE A 167 5.44 19.41 -1.77
CA ILE A 167 5.14 19.35 -0.33
C ILE A 167 4.03 20.34 0.04
N GLU A 168 4.00 21.54 -0.53
CA GLU A 168 2.92 22.52 -0.32
C GLU A 168 1.57 21.95 -0.81
N GLU A 169 1.52 21.31 -1.98
CA GLU A 169 0.30 20.65 -2.47
C GLU A 169 -0.17 19.53 -1.52
N LEU A 170 0.76 18.70 -1.04
CA LEU A 170 0.41 17.64 -0.08
C LEU A 170 -0.06 18.21 1.25
N GLN A 171 0.52 19.31 1.71
CA GLN A 171 0.07 20.02 2.91
C GLN A 171 -1.36 20.54 2.74
N GLU A 172 -1.69 21.15 1.58
CA GLU A 172 -3.05 21.60 1.31
C GLU A 172 -4.08 20.44 1.31
N ILE A 173 -3.71 19.29 0.75
CA ILE A 173 -4.57 18.09 0.73
C ILE A 173 -4.78 17.58 2.16
N ALA A 174 -3.71 17.52 2.96
CA ALA A 174 -3.78 17.12 4.35
C ALA A 174 -4.67 18.06 5.18
N ASP A 175 -4.56 19.38 4.97
CA ASP A 175 -5.33 20.40 5.69
C ASP A 175 -6.82 20.36 5.38
N LYS A 176 -7.22 19.92 4.19
CA LYS A 176 -8.62 19.74 3.80
C LYS A 176 -9.31 18.54 4.47
N GLU A 177 -8.56 17.61 5.06
CA GLU A 177 -9.06 16.38 5.70
C GLU A 177 -9.98 15.51 4.80
N VAL A 178 -9.86 15.68 3.49
CA VAL A 178 -10.66 14.94 2.49
C VAL A 178 -10.19 13.51 2.27
N VAL A 179 -8.97 13.19 2.70
CA VAL A 179 -8.41 11.84 2.74
C VAL A 179 -7.83 11.54 4.12
N ARG A 180 -7.69 10.28 4.46
CA ARG A 180 -7.13 9.84 5.76
C ARG A 180 -5.62 9.63 5.70
N ALA A 181 -5.09 9.32 4.53
CA ALA A 181 -3.69 9.02 4.34
C ALA A 181 -3.16 9.58 3.01
N LEU A 182 -1.83 9.70 2.94
CA LEU A 182 -1.06 9.86 1.72
C LEU A 182 -0.31 8.56 1.44
N SER A 183 -0.34 8.08 0.20
CA SER A 183 0.43 6.93 -0.24
C SER A 183 1.43 7.34 -1.32
N PHE A 184 2.67 6.93 -1.17
CA PHE A 184 3.77 7.43 -1.99
C PHE A 184 4.88 6.39 -2.17
N PRO A 185 5.68 6.50 -3.25
CA PRO A 185 6.89 5.71 -3.41
C PRO A 185 7.89 6.01 -2.29
N GLY A 186 8.56 4.99 -1.78
CA GLY A 186 9.42 5.10 -0.59
C GLY A 186 10.60 6.07 -0.70
N TYR A 187 10.91 6.60 -1.90
CA TYR A 187 11.90 7.65 -2.09
C TYR A 187 11.39 9.04 -1.65
N TRP A 188 10.07 9.24 -1.52
CA TRP A 188 9.47 10.46 -0.97
C TRP A 188 9.39 10.49 0.56
N TYR A 189 9.83 9.41 1.25
CA TYR A 189 9.60 9.29 2.69
C TYR A 189 10.24 10.41 3.51
N THR A 190 11.48 10.76 3.21
CA THR A 190 12.22 11.79 3.96
C THR A 190 11.59 13.17 3.76
N GLU A 191 11.37 13.56 2.51
CA GLU A 191 10.81 14.86 2.12
C GLU A 191 9.43 15.07 2.72
N ILE A 192 8.56 14.06 2.65
CA ILE A 192 7.22 14.12 3.23
C ILE A 192 7.26 14.19 4.76
N LYS A 193 8.15 13.43 5.40
CA LYS A 193 8.27 13.44 6.88
C LYS A 193 8.83 14.75 7.42
N GLU A 194 9.75 15.39 6.71
CA GLU A 194 10.40 16.64 7.13
C GLU A 194 9.56 17.86 6.70
N GLY A 195 8.89 17.79 5.55
CA GLY A 195 8.19 18.91 4.95
C GLY A 195 6.75 19.12 5.44
N LEU A 196 6.01 18.04 5.80
CA LEU A 196 4.63 18.18 6.25
C LEU A 196 4.54 18.64 7.71
N ASN A 197 3.83 19.74 7.93
CA ASN A 197 3.56 20.29 9.27
C ASN A 197 2.35 19.64 9.97
N ARG A 198 1.51 18.91 9.21
CA ARG A 198 0.32 18.25 9.73
C ARG A 198 0.54 16.76 9.84
N SER A 199 0.04 16.17 10.93
CA SER A 199 -0.01 14.72 11.07
C SER A 199 -1.16 14.16 10.24
N ILE A 200 -0.82 13.47 9.15
CA ILE A 200 -1.70 12.63 8.34
C ILE A 200 -1.09 11.22 8.26
N ASP A 201 -1.90 10.17 8.20
CA ASP A 201 -1.38 8.82 8.09
C ASP A 201 -0.60 8.64 6.77
N LEU A 202 0.47 7.87 6.82
CA LEU A 202 1.36 7.62 5.68
C LEU A 202 1.29 6.15 5.28
N LEU A 203 1.26 5.91 3.98
CA LEU A 203 1.33 4.58 3.37
C LEU A 203 2.44 4.61 2.33
N THR A 204 3.16 3.51 2.13
CA THR A 204 4.25 3.53 1.15
C THR A 204 4.49 2.18 0.50
N TRP A 205 5.11 2.23 -0.67
CA TRP A 205 5.69 1.07 -1.34
C TRP A 205 7.13 1.36 -1.74
N LYS A 206 8.00 0.38 -1.60
CA LYS A 206 9.37 0.51 -2.09
C LYS A 206 9.53 -0.28 -3.38
N HIS A 207 9.84 0.42 -4.48
CA HIS A 207 10.05 -0.22 -5.76
C HIS A 207 11.07 -1.36 -5.69
N ARG A 208 10.66 -2.57 -6.14
CA ARG A 208 11.49 -3.76 -6.30
C ARG A 208 12.14 -4.33 -5.02
N SER A 209 11.77 -3.87 -3.84
CA SER A 209 12.33 -4.42 -2.60
C SER A 209 11.51 -5.61 -2.11
N SER A 210 12.20 -6.73 -1.90
CA SER A 210 11.66 -7.83 -1.11
C SER A 210 11.60 -7.43 0.37
N GLN A 211 10.75 -8.12 1.13
CA GLN A 211 10.65 -7.91 2.57
C GLN A 211 12.04 -7.94 3.26
N LEU A 212 12.90 -8.90 2.88
CA LEU A 212 14.23 -9.03 3.47
C LEU A 212 15.13 -7.82 3.17
N GLN A 213 15.14 -7.34 1.92
CA GLN A 213 15.92 -6.16 1.55
C GLN A 213 15.44 -4.90 2.29
N PHE A 214 14.13 -4.76 2.45
CA PHE A 214 13.52 -3.66 3.21
C PHE A 214 13.96 -3.70 4.68
N LEU A 215 13.88 -4.85 5.34
CA LEU A 215 14.25 -5.04 6.74
C LEU A 215 15.75 -4.87 7.03
N LEU A 216 16.60 -5.14 6.04
CA LEU A 216 18.05 -4.98 6.17
C LEU A 216 18.52 -3.53 5.95
N SER A 217 17.68 -2.67 5.33
CA SER A 217 18.03 -1.26 5.11
C SER A 217 17.80 -0.42 6.39
N SER A 218 18.63 0.63 6.59
CA SER A 218 18.44 1.59 7.71
C SER A 218 17.11 2.34 7.58
N VAL A 219 16.82 2.84 6.39
CA VAL A 219 15.59 3.56 6.06
C VAL A 219 14.35 2.64 6.25
N GLY A 220 14.45 1.37 5.85
CA GLY A 220 13.34 0.42 6.06
C GLY A 220 13.04 0.19 7.55
N ARG A 221 14.05 0.13 8.41
CA ARG A 221 13.83 0.02 9.87
C ARG A 221 13.24 1.29 10.47
N GLU A 222 13.66 2.46 9.99
CA GLU A 222 13.09 3.73 10.37
C GLU A 222 11.61 3.81 10.00
N MET A 223 11.27 3.52 8.76
CA MET A 223 9.88 3.42 8.27
C MET A 223 9.03 2.47 9.11
N LEU A 224 9.57 1.30 9.49
CA LEU A 224 8.83 0.35 10.34
C LEU A 224 8.62 0.89 11.76
N ALA A 225 9.55 1.67 12.30
CA ALA A 225 9.44 2.26 13.62
C ALA A 225 8.56 3.51 13.67
N ASP A 226 8.31 4.17 12.53
CA ASP A 226 7.51 5.39 12.46
C ASP A 226 6.02 5.12 12.73
N PRO A 227 5.42 5.68 13.80
CA PRO A 227 4.00 5.44 14.12
C PRO A 227 3.02 6.09 13.12
N GLN A 228 3.46 7.10 12.36
CA GLN A 228 2.66 7.77 11.35
C GLN A 228 2.55 6.93 10.08
N LEU A 229 3.58 6.17 9.74
CA LEU A 229 3.56 5.24 8.62
C LEU A 229 2.79 3.97 9.00
N LYS A 230 1.60 3.79 8.44
CA LYS A 230 0.67 2.69 8.78
C LYS A 230 0.92 1.43 7.98
N VAL A 231 1.23 1.56 6.69
CA VAL A 231 1.39 0.42 5.78
C VAL A 231 2.64 0.59 4.94
N VAL A 232 3.37 -0.52 4.79
CA VAL A 232 4.49 -0.67 3.86
C VAL A 232 4.21 -1.86 2.95
N LEU A 233 4.09 -1.61 1.65
CA LEU A 233 3.92 -2.67 0.67
C LEU A 233 5.26 -3.30 0.29
N VAL A 234 5.31 -4.62 0.31
CA VAL A 234 6.48 -5.41 -0.12
C VAL A 234 6.11 -6.32 -1.28
N LYS A 235 7.05 -6.51 -2.21
CA LYS A 235 6.86 -7.42 -3.34
C LYS A 235 7.34 -8.83 -3.01
N GLU A 236 6.48 -9.81 -3.25
CA GLU A 236 6.87 -11.20 -3.42
C GLU A 236 6.35 -11.73 -4.75
N LYS A 237 7.18 -12.50 -5.43
CA LYS A 237 6.75 -13.21 -6.63
C LYS A 237 5.86 -14.37 -6.21
N GLY A 238 4.66 -14.47 -6.81
CA GLY A 238 3.87 -15.68 -6.82
C GLY A 238 4.36 -16.65 -7.92
N ARG A 239 3.78 -17.84 -7.98
CA ARG A 239 4.03 -18.80 -9.09
C ARG A 239 3.45 -18.28 -10.41
N PHE A 240 2.45 -17.42 -10.34
CA PHE A 240 1.78 -16.78 -11.46
C PHE A 240 1.87 -15.26 -11.28
N HIS A 241 2.18 -14.57 -12.35
CA HIS A 241 2.27 -13.09 -12.42
C HIS A 241 0.97 -12.53 -12.95
#